data_0eaa9665e7ca3f9a0124d2a7169dbe66
#
_entry.id   0eaa9665e7ca3f9a0124d2a7169dbe66
#
_cell.length_a   1.000
_cell.length_b   1.000
_cell.length_c   1.000
_cell.angle_alpha   90.00
_cell.angle_beta   90.00
_cell.angle_gamma   90.00
#
_symmetry.space_group_name_H-M   'P 1'
#
loop_
_entity.id
_entity.type
_entity.pdbx_description
1 polymer ?
#
loop_
_entity_poly.entity_id
_entity_poly.type
_entity_poly.pdbx_seq_one_letter_code
_entity_poly.pdbx_strand_id
1 'polypeptide(L)'
;MQKEMIGQRIRELRISKTNMSQEDFALKIGMDRTYLSKAESGKQNLTMESICLICSGLHISLNEFFSPFTNIESSEKNEEKSIKSI
;
A
#
# COMPACT_ATOMS: atom_id res chain seq x y z
N MET A 1 10.11 -6.34 2.06
CA MET A 1 9.12 -5.40 2.56
C MET A 1 8.14 -6.14 3.43
N GLN A 2 7.88 -5.63 4.60
CA GLN A 2 7.07 -6.34 5.57
C GLN A 2 5.60 -5.95 5.46
N LYS A 3 4.74 -6.90 5.81
CA LYS A 3 3.31 -6.66 5.76
C LYS A 3 2.89 -5.50 6.65
N GLU A 4 3.56 -5.34 7.77
CA GLU A 4 3.24 -4.26 8.70
C GLU A 4 3.49 -2.89 8.07
N MET A 5 4.55 -2.77 7.30
CA MET A 5 4.86 -1.50 6.65
C MET A 5 3.80 -1.15 5.61
N ILE A 6 3.37 -2.13 4.85
CA ILE A 6 2.34 -1.91 3.85
C ILE A 6 1.02 -1.56 4.52
N GLY A 7 0.69 -2.27 5.59
CA GLY A 7 -0.55 -2.00 6.31
C GLY A 7 -0.59 -0.59 6.87
N GLN A 8 0.51 -0.15 7.44
CA GLN A 8 0.57 1.20 7.99
C GLN A 8 0.46 2.24 6.88
N ARG A 9 1.05 1.97 5.72
CA ARG A 9 0.94 2.87 4.59
C ARG A 9 -0.51 3.02 4.16
N ILE A 10 -1.25 1.90 4.09
CA ILE A 10 -2.66 1.93 3.74
C ILE A 10 -3.42 2.78 4.73
N ARG A 11 -3.19 2.55 6.02
CA ARG A 11 -3.91 3.30 7.05
C ARG A 11 -3.62 4.79 6.95
N GLU A 12 -2.37 5.15 6.79
CA GLU A 12 -1.99 6.56 6.70
C GLU A 12 -2.64 7.23 5.50
N LEU A 13 -2.62 6.56 4.37
CA LEU A 13 -3.24 7.12 3.16
C LEU A 13 -4.75 7.21 3.28
N ARG A 14 -5.37 6.18 3.87
CA ARG A 14 -6.81 6.21 4.07
C ARG A 14 -7.21 7.44 4.88
N ILE A 15 -6.51 7.66 5.97
CA ILE A 15 -6.84 8.77 6.86
C ILE A 15 -6.52 10.09 6.20
N SER A 16 -5.34 10.23 5.60
CA SER A 16 -4.91 11.52 5.06
C SER A 16 -5.63 11.88 3.77
N LYS A 17 -5.97 10.89 2.95
CA LYS A 17 -6.57 11.17 1.65
C LYS A 17 -8.09 11.16 1.66
N THR A 18 -8.71 10.38 2.53
CA THR A 18 -10.16 10.26 2.51
C THR A 18 -10.82 10.62 3.83
N ASN A 19 -10.09 10.55 4.92
CA ASN A 19 -10.63 10.77 6.25
C ASN A 19 -11.80 9.83 6.57
N MET A 20 -11.85 8.70 5.89
CA MET A 20 -12.91 7.72 6.09
C MET A 20 -12.51 6.71 7.14
N SER A 21 -13.50 6.15 7.83
CA SER A 21 -13.27 5.01 8.70
C SER A 21 -12.94 3.79 7.86
N GLN A 22 -12.43 2.73 8.52
CA GLN A 22 -12.20 1.47 7.83
C GLN A 22 -13.47 0.96 7.18
N GLU A 23 -14.58 1.04 7.92
CA GLU A 23 -15.84 0.52 7.42
C GLU A 23 -16.30 1.28 6.18
N ASP A 24 -16.24 2.60 6.23
CA ASP A 24 -16.67 3.41 5.09
C ASP A 24 -15.78 3.22 3.89
N PHE A 25 -14.47 3.16 4.11
CA PHE A 25 -13.54 2.98 2.99
C PHE A 25 -13.70 1.61 2.37
N ALA A 26 -13.85 0.57 3.21
CA ALA A 26 -14.05 -0.78 2.69
C ALA A 26 -15.31 -0.84 1.85
N LEU A 27 -16.38 -0.21 2.33
CA LEU A 27 -17.62 -0.18 1.58
C LEU A 27 -17.43 0.52 0.24
N LYS A 28 -16.71 1.63 0.25
CA LYS A 28 -16.48 2.41 -0.96
C LYS A 28 -15.78 1.59 -2.03
N ILE A 29 -14.78 0.81 -1.64
CA ILE A 29 -13.99 0.06 -2.62
C ILE A 29 -14.48 -1.38 -2.82
N GLY A 30 -15.57 -1.75 -2.15
CA GLY A 30 -16.11 -3.09 -2.33
C GLY A 30 -15.27 -4.18 -1.69
N MET A 31 -14.61 -3.85 -0.59
CA MET A 31 -13.75 -4.78 0.11
C MET A 31 -14.38 -5.13 1.46
N ASP A 32 -14.18 -6.39 1.90
CA ASP A 32 -14.65 -6.79 3.21
C ASP A 32 -13.90 -6.00 4.29
N ARG A 33 -14.64 -5.47 5.26
CA ARG A 33 -14.03 -4.66 6.29
C ARG A 33 -13.00 -5.44 7.10
N THR A 34 -13.30 -6.71 7.38
CA THR A 34 -12.37 -7.55 8.13
C THR A 34 -11.06 -7.70 7.38
N TYR A 35 -11.15 -7.88 6.06
CA TYR A 35 -9.95 -7.99 5.25
C TYR A 35 -9.12 -6.71 5.31
N LEU A 36 -9.78 -5.56 5.17
CA LEU A 36 -9.08 -4.28 5.23
C LEU A 36 -8.45 -4.07 6.61
N SER A 37 -9.17 -4.42 7.66
CA SER A 37 -8.65 -4.28 9.02
C SER A 37 -7.40 -5.12 9.21
N LYS A 38 -7.41 -6.36 8.72
CA LYS A 38 -6.24 -7.22 8.83
C LYS A 38 -5.10 -6.69 7.97
N ALA A 39 -5.42 -6.14 6.81
CA ALA A 39 -4.39 -5.57 5.95
C ALA A 39 -3.68 -4.42 6.63
N GLU A 40 -4.45 -3.53 7.27
CA GLU A 40 -3.86 -2.38 7.94
C GLU A 40 -3.04 -2.77 9.16
N SER A 41 -3.38 -3.87 9.80
CA SER A 41 -2.64 -4.31 10.97
C SER A 41 -1.48 -5.24 10.62
N GLY A 42 -1.27 -5.52 9.34
CA GLY A 42 -0.16 -6.35 8.92
C GLY A 42 -0.39 -7.83 9.09
N LYS A 43 -1.64 -8.25 9.19
CA LYS A 43 -1.98 -9.65 9.40
C LYS A 43 -2.54 -10.33 8.17
N GLN A 44 -2.52 -9.64 7.04
CA GLN A 44 -3.09 -10.16 5.82
C GLN A 44 -2.08 -10.03 4.70
N ASN A 45 -1.88 -11.13 3.95
CA ASN A 45 -1.10 -11.06 2.73
C ASN A 45 -1.97 -10.44 1.64
N LEU A 46 -1.54 -9.31 1.12
CA LEU A 46 -2.31 -8.61 0.11
C LEU A 46 -1.97 -9.12 -1.27
N THR A 47 -3.00 -9.29 -2.08
CA THR A 47 -2.78 -9.57 -3.50
C THR A 47 -2.59 -8.26 -4.23
N MET A 48 -2.01 -8.35 -5.42
CA MET A 48 -1.87 -7.16 -6.25
C MET A 48 -3.24 -6.57 -6.58
N GLU A 49 -4.24 -7.42 -6.77
CA GLU A 49 -5.59 -6.94 -7.01
C GLU A 49 -6.11 -6.09 -5.86
N SER A 50 -5.87 -6.55 -4.64
CA SER A 50 -6.31 -5.82 -3.46
C SER A 50 -5.61 -4.47 -3.36
N ILE A 51 -4.32 -4.44 -3.65
CA ILE A 51 -3.56 -3.20 -3.61
C ILE A 51 -4.08 -2.23 -4.67
N CYS A 52 -4.36 -2.72 -5.87
CA CYS A 52 -4.90 -1.89 -6.92
C CYS A 52 -6.25 -1.31 -6.53
N LEU A 53 -7.09 -2.13 -5.90
CA LEU A 53 -8.40 -1.70 -5.46
C LEU A 53 -8.28 -0.58 -4.43
N ILE A 54 -7.37 -0.75 -3.50
CA ILE A 54 -7.13 0.26 -2.47
C ILE A 54 -6.63 1.56 -3.11
N CYS A 55 -5.65 1.45 -4.01
CA CYS A 55 -5.12 2.64 -4.68
C CYS A 55 -6.19 3.35 -5.48
N SER A 56 -7.06 2.60 -6.12
CA SER A 56 -8.16 3.19 -6.88
C SER A 56 -9.07 4.00 -5.96
N GLY A 57 -9.39 3.45 -4.79
CA GLY A 57 -10.22 4.16 -3.83
C GLY A 57 -9.55 5.39 -3.25
N LEU A 58 -8.23 5.37 -3.19
CA LEU A 58 -7.46 6.51 -2.71
C LEU A 58 -7.17 7.52 -3.80
N HIS A 59 -7.43 7.17 -5.06
CA HIS A 59 -7.14 8.01 -6.21
C HIS A 59 -5.65 8.30 -6.35
N ILE A 60 -4.84 7.27 -6.13
CA ILE A 60 -3.40 7.39 -6.30
C ILE A 60 -2.90 6.28 -7.19
N SER A 61 -1.72 6.46 -7.75
CA SER A 61 -1.08 5.44 -8.57
C SER A 61 -0.35 4.44 -7.67
N LEU A 62 -0.03 3.29 -8.22
CA LEU A 62 0.82 2.33 -7.52
C LEU A 62 2.17 2.94 -7.20
N ASN A 63 2.67 3.74 -8.12
CA ASN A 63 3.96 4.40 -7.90
C ASN A 63 3.90 5.30 -6.67
N GLU A 64 2.84 6.07 -6.54
CA GLU A 64 2.68 6.94 -5.38
C GLU A 64 2.54 6.11 -4.10
N PHE A 65 1.79 5.01 -4.18
CA PHE A 65 1.59 4.16 -3.02
C PHE A 65 2.92 3.63 -2.48
N PHE A 66 3.77 3.16 -3.37
CA PHE A 66 5.03 2.53 -2.98
C PHE A 66 6.20 3.50 -2.89
N SER A 67 5.98 4.77 -3.14
CA SER A 67 7.10 5.72 -3.22
C SER A 67 7.96 5.76 -1.98
N PRO A 68 7.42 5.67 -0.75
CA PRO A 68 8.31 5.68 0.42
C PRO A 68 9.21 4.46 0.48
N PHE A 69 8.79 3.35 -0.14
CA PHE A 69 9.53 2.10 -0.07
C PHE A 69 10.58 1.99 -1.17
N THR A 70 10.36 2.65 -2.29
CA THR A 70 11.32 2.55 -3.39
C THR A 70 12.64 3.19 -3.05
N ASN A 71 12.62 4.22 -2.22
CA ASN A 71 13.87 4.83 -1.79
C ASN A 71 14.74 3.86 -1.03
N ILE A 72 14.11 3.06 -0.17
CA ILE A 72 14.83 2.07 0.59
C ILE A 72 15.42 1.02 -0.32
N GLU A 73 14.62 0.55 -1.26
CA GLU A 73 15.07 -0.48 -2.18
C GLU A 73 16.18 0.03 -3.08
N SER A 74 16.07 1.27 -3.53
CA SER A 74 17.10 1.84 -4.35
C SER A 74 18.43 1.87 -3.63
N SER A 75 18.40 2.24 -2.37
CA SER A 75 19.63 2.25 -1.58
C SER A 75 20.26 0.89 -1.53
N GLU A 76 19.45 -0.12 -1.35
CA GLU A 76 19.98 -1.46 -1.20
C GLU A 76 20.55 -2.00 -2.48
N LYS A 77 19.91 -1.67 -3.60
CA LYS A 77 20.29 -2.27 -4.84
C LYS A 77 21.15 -1.40 -5.67
N ASN A 78 21.40 -0.24 -5.21
CA ASN A 78 22.09 0.71 -6.00
C ASN A 78 23.40 0.21 -6.51
N GLU A 79 23.99 -0.60 -5.75
CA GLU A 79 25.24 -1.11 -6.18
C GLU A 79 25.10 -2.03 -7.29
N GLU A 80 24.05 -2.65 -7.47
CA GLU A 80 24.03 -3.54 -8.53
C GLU A 80 23.31 -3.02 -9.66
N LYS A 81 22.64 -2.27 -9.69
CA LYS A 81 22.06 -2.00 -10.77
C LYS A 81 22.53 -1.16 -11.55
N SER A 82 22.99 -0.79 -11.05
CA SER A 82 23.27 -0.13 -11.81
C SER A 82 23.74 -0.56 -12.81
N ILE A 83 23.96 -1.16 -12.82
CA ILE A 83 24.27 -1.54 -13.75
C ILE A 83 23.64 -1.94 -14.57
N LYS A 84 23.04 -2.12 -14.61
CA LYS A 84 22.51 -2.48 -15.41
C LYS A 84 22.28 -1.99 -16.23
N SER A 85 22.55 -1.48 -16.07
CA SER A 85 22.45 -1.07 -16.80
C SER A 85 22.94 -0.91 -17.50
N ILE A 86 23.38 -0.94 -17.32
CA ILE A 86 23.83 -0.84 -17.90
C ILE A 86 23.97 -1.02 -18.44
#